data_4a107517160d0312b62c844d2abf3ea7
#
_entry.id   4a107517160d0312b62c844d2abf3ea7
#
_cell.length_a   1.000
_cell.length_b   1.000
_cell.length_c   1.000
_cell.angle_alpha   90.00
_cell.angle_beta   90.00
_cell.angle_gamma   90.00
#
_symmetry.space_group_name_H-M   'P 1'
#
loop_
_entity.id
_entity.type
_entity.pdbx_description
1 polymer ?
#
loop_
_entity_poly.entity_id
_entity_poly.type
_entity_poly.pdbx_seq_one_letter_code
_entity_poly.pdbx_strand_id
1 'polypeptide(L)'
;MTSRGAEMTEQLNTTEKRAVILLSGGLDSATVVAMARAEGYSCYTMSFDYGQRSHAELHAAARVARDLGVVEHKVIGLNLDGMGGSALTDTSIDVPEEAGEGIPVTYVPARNTVFLSLALGWAEVLGARDIFIGVNAVDYSGYPDCRPEFIESFERMANLATKAGVEGNGFRIQAPLQNLSKAQIV
;
A
#
# COMPACT_ATOMS: atom_id res chain seq x y z
N MET A 1 11.82 59.81 -13.26
CA MET A 1 10.62 59.08 -13.61
C MET A 1 10.89 57.62 -13.44
N THR A 2 10.30 57.06 -12.46
CA THR A 2 10.62 55.79 -11.81
C THR A 2 10.06 54.59 -12.59
N SER A 3 10.95 53.74 -13.05
CA SER A 3 10.64 52.41 -13.54
C SER A 3 10.50 51.49 -12.32
N ARG A 4 9.26 51.09 -11.97
CA ARG A 4 9.01 50.01 -11.00
C ARG A 4 9.19 48.71 -11.74
N GLY A 5 10.25 47.96 -11.36
CA GLY A 5 10.44 46.59 -11.76
C GLY A 5 9.30 45.74 -11.23
N ALA A 6 8.67 44.99 -12.13
CA ALA A 6 7.77 43.91 -11.80
C ALA A 6 8.63 42.77 -11.23
N GLU A 7 8.59 42.58 -9.93
CA GLU A 7 9.01 41.34 -9.30
C GLU A 7 7.99 40.25 -9.71
N MET A 8 8.33 39.51 -10.74
CA MET A 8 7.70 38.24 -11.04
C MET A 8 8.10 37.25 -9.94
N THR A 9 7.23 37.10 -8.98
CA THR A 9 7.27 35.98 -8.05
C THR A 9 7.07 34.72 -8.88
N GLU A 10 8.15 34.04 -9.21
CA GLU A 10 8.17 32.70 -9.75
C GLU A 10 7.63 31.79 -8.65
N GLN A 11 6.29 31.59 -8.64
CA GLN A 11 5.68 30.54 -7.86
C GLN A 11 6.20 29.23 -8.44
N LEU A 12 7.15 28.63 -7.74
CA LEU A 12 7.55 27.25 -7.91
C LEU A 12 6.28 26.40 -7.72
N ASN A 13 5.67 26.06 -8.83
CA ASN A 13 4.54 25.15 -8.89
C ASN A 13 5.08 23.75 -8.64
N THR A 14 5.50 23.48 -7.40
CA THR A 14 5.83 22.13 -6.95
C THR A 14 4.52 21.38 -6.90
N THR A 15 4.20 20.66 -7.98
CA THR A 15 3.07 19.73 -7.98
C THR A 15 3.23 18.81 -6.77
N GLU A 16 2.28 18.88 -5.86
CA GLU A 16 2.23 18.07 -4.64
C GLU A 16 2.45 16.59 -5.00
N LYS A 17 3.48 15.98 -4.43
CA LYS A 17 3.84 14.59 -4.67
C LYS A 17 2.94 13.70 -3.81
N ARG A 18 1.85 13.17 -4.37
CA ARG A 18 0.86 12.35 -3.66
C ARG A 18 1.16 10.87 -3.82
N ALA A 19 0.94 10.11 -2.74
CA ALA A 19 1.01 8.66 -2.74
C ALA A 19 -0.16 8.03 -1.99
N VAL A 20 -0.65 6.89 -2.49
CA VAL A 20 -1.55 6.00 -1.76
C VAL A 20 -0.74 4.88 -1.14
N ILE A 21 -0.94 4.58 0.15
CA ILE A 21 -0.15 3.62 0.90
C ILE A 21 -1.08 2.60 1.56
N LEU A 22 -0.84 1.31 1.33
CA LEU A 22 -1.54 0.24 2.02
C LEU A 22 -1.02 0.15 3.46
N LEU A 23 -1.90 0.37 4.44
CA LEU A 23 -1.56 0.43 5.87
C LEU A 23 -2.33 -0.63 6.65
N SER A 24 -1.64 -1.68 7.09
CA SER A 24 -2.22 -2.74 7.93
C SER A 24 -2.18 -2.46 9.42
N GLY A 25 -1.35 -1.50 9.85
CA GLY A 25 -1.07 -1.23 11.26
C GLY A 25 0.09 -2.03 11.84
N GLY A 26 0.67 -2.95 11.08
CA GLY A 26 1.92 -3.64 11.43
C GLY A 26 3.15 -2.77 11.14
N LEU A 27 4.30 -3.21 11.68
CA LEU A 27 5.60 -2.52 11.58
C LEU A 27 5.95 -2.17 10.13
N ASP A 28 5.89 -3.14 9.22
CA ASP A 28 6.33 -2.97 7.84
C ASP A 28 5.55 -1.85 7.14
N SER A 29 4.23 -1.88 7.24
CA SER A 29 3.38 -0.86 6.63
C SER A 29 3.55 0.53 7.26
N ALA A 30 3.80 0.60 8.57
CA ALA A 30 4.11 1.86 9.25
C ALA A 30 5.46 2.43 8.79
N THR A 31 6.47 1.58 8.63
CA THR A 31 7.78 1.96 8.09
C THR A 31 7.65 2.52 6.67
N VAL A 32 6.84 1.90 5.81
CA VAL A 32 6.59 2.40 4.45
C VAL A 32 5.96 3.79 4.46
N VAL A 33 5.00 4.06 5.35
CA VAL A 33 4.41 5.41 5.49
C VAL A 33 5.49 6.41 5.90
N ALA A 34 6.35 6.05 6.87
CA ALA A 34 7.43 6.93 7.33
C ALA A 34 8.44 7.22 6.21
N MET A 35 8.81 6.20 5.42
CA MET A 35 9.70 6.35 4.25
C MET A 35 9.10 7.28 3.20
N ALA A 36 7.86 7.05 2.79
CA ALA A 36 7.19 7.89 1.81
C ALA A 36 7.11 9.36 2.27
N ARG A 37 6.83 9.58 3.56
CA ARG A 37 6.84 10.94 4.13
C ARG A 37 8.24 11.57 4.09
N ALA A 38 9.28 10.83 4.44
CA ALA A 38 10.66 11.31 4.39
C ALA A 38 11.08 11.69 2.96
N GLU A 39 10.51 11.04 1.95
CA GLU A 39 10.68 11.36 0.53
C GLU A 39 9.81 12.54 0.05
N GLY A 40 9.05 13.17 0.93
CA GLY A 40 8.26 14.37 0.64
C GLY A 40 6.88 14.10 0.04
N TYR A 41 6.35 12.88 0.16
CA TYR A 41 4.99 12.59 -0.28
C TYR A 41 3.93 13.14 0.69
N SER A 42 2.85 13.68 0.13
CA SER A 42 1.57 13.81 0.80
C SER A 42 0.93 12.42 0.81
N CYS A 43 0.91 11.77 1.98
CA CYS A 43 0.51 10.39 2.12
C CYS A 43 -0.99 10.26 2.35
N TYR A 44 -1.64 9.41 1.56
CA TYR A 44 -3.01 8.95 1.70
C TYR A 44 -2.97 7.46 2.02
N THR A 45 -3.56 7.03 3.12
CA THR A 45 -3.44 5.64 3.56
C THR A 45 -4.76 4.89 3.47
N MET A 46 -4.69 3.61 3.12
CA MET A 46 -5.84 2.73 3.00
C MET A 46 -5.63 1.46 3.81
N SER A 47 -6.58 1.15 4.68
CA SER A 47 -6.68 -0.10 5.44
C SER A 47 -7.91 -0.88 5.00
N PHE A 48 -7.89 -2.18 5.27
CA PHE A 48 -8.98 -3.06 4.88
C PHE A 48 -9.53 -3.84 6.07
N ASP A 49 -10.84 -3.80 6.22
CA ASP A 49 -11.60 -4.72 7.07
C ASP A 49 -12.15 -5.82 6.17
N TYR A 50 -11.50 -6.98 6.15
CA TYR A 50 -11.81 -8.08 5.24
C TYR A 50 -12.27 -9.36 5.96
N GLY A 51 -12.74 -9.21 7.21
CA GLY A 51 -13.16 -10.35 8.05
C GLY A 51 -11.99 -11.03 8.77
N GLN A 52 -10.85 -10.33 8.93
CA GLN A 52 -9.72 -10.83 9.73
C GLN A 52 -10.12 -11.02 11.19
N ARG A 53 -9.52 -12.03 11.85
CA ARG A 53 -9.83 -12.41 13.25
C ARG A 53 -9.57 -11.28 14.27
N SER A 54 -8.73 -10.30 13.97
CA SER A 54 -8.37 -9.23 14.89
C SER A 54 -8.61 -7.84 14.29
N HIS A 55 -9.47 -7.05 14.93
CA HIS A 55 -9.64 -5.63 14.63
C HIS A 55 -8.57 -4.74 15.27
N ALA A 56 -7.68 -5.31 16.09
CA ALA A 56 -6.58 -4.55 16.70
C ALA A 56 -5.66 -3.90 15.66
N GLU A 57 -5.50 -4.53 14.49
CA GLU A 57 -4.72 -4.01 13.38
C GLU A 57 -5.32 -2.71 12.82
N LEU A 58 -6.64 -2.63 12.67
CA LEU A 58 -7.32 -1.41 12.19
C LEU A 58 -7.16 -0.25 13.18
N HIS A 59 -7.24 -0.52 14.48
CA HIS A 59 -6.97 0.49 15.50
C HIS A 59 -5.51 0.94 15.49
N ALA A 60 -4.57 0.02 15.27
CA ALA A 60 -3.15 0.34 15.12
C ALA A 60 -2.92 1.18 13.88
N ALA A 61 -3.51 0.83 12.74
CA ALA A 61 -3.42 1.59 11.49
C ALA A 61 -3.93 3.03 11.66
N ALA A 62 -5.09 3.22 12.31
CA ALA A 62 -5.63 4.54 12.58
C ALA A 62 -4.72 5.39 13.48
N ARG A 63 -4.04 4.78 14.47
CA ARG A 63 -3.04 5.47 15.30
C ARG A 63 -1.83 5.87 14.48
N VAL A 64 -1.25 4.94 13.71
CA VAL A 64 -0.10 5.20 12.84
C VAL A 64 -0.40 6.33 11.86
N ALA A 65 -1.57 6.29 11.20
CA ALA A 65 -2.00 7.31 10.27
C ALA A 65 -2.04 8.71 10.92
N ARG A 66 -2.63 8.80 12.11
CA ARG A 66 -2.71 10.06 12.87
C ARG A 66 -1.31 10.52 13.32
N ASP A 67 -0.52 9.63 13.92
CA ASP A 67 0.76 9.98 14.54
C ASP A 67 1.82 10.34 13.49
N LEU A 68 1.76 9.73 12.31
CA LEU A 68 2.56 10.09 11.14
C LEU A 68 1.95 11.24 10.33
N GLY A 69 0.80 11.79 10.70
CA GLY A 69 0.20 12.96 10.06
C GLY A 69 -0.09 12.75 8.57
N VAL A 70 -0.73 11.64 8.21
CA VAL A 70 -1.19 11.42 6.84
C VAL A 70 -2.34 12.38 6.50
N VAL A 71 -2.49 12.70 5.21
CA VAL A 71 -3.52 13.64 4.75
C VAL A 71 -4.92 13.06 4.95
N GLU A 72 -5.10 11.79 4.60
CA GLU A 72 -6.36 11.06 4.75
C GLU A 72 -6.08 9.58 5.00
N HIS A 73 -6.88 8.94 5.84
CA HIS A 73 -6.88 7.52 6.10
C HIS A 73 -8.26 6.93 5.84
N LYS A 74 -8.35 5.98 4.90
CA LYS A 74 -9.58 5.24 4.60
C LYS A 74 -9.53 3.82 5.13
N VAL A 75 -10.65 3.35 5.66
CA VAL A 75 -10.89 1.93 5.95
C VAL A 75 -11.97 1.43 4.99
N ILE A 76 -11.64 0.40 4.23
CA ILE A 76 -12.54 -0.22 3.25
C ILE A 76 -12.99 -1.58 3.77
N GLY A 77 -14.29 -1.74 3.94
CA GLY A 77 -14.90 -3.04 4.28
C GLY A 77 -14.98 -3.96 3.06
N LEU A 78 -14.49 -5.19 3.20
CA LEU A 78 -14.55 -6.24 2.19
C LEU A 78 -15.07 -7.51 2.84
N ASN A 79 -15.79 -8.33 2.08
CA ASN A 79 -16.26 -9.63 2.56
C ASN A 79 -15.44 -10.75 1.91
N LEU A 80 -14.16 -10.88 2.31
CA LEU A 80 -13.30 -11.95 1.82
C LEU A 80 -13.43 -13.25 2.64
N ASP A 81 -13.95 -13.20 3.85
CA ASP A 81 -14.25 -14.37 4.68
C ASP A 81 -15.27 -15.30 4.01
N GLY A 82 -16.23 -14.75 3.27
CA GLY A 82 -17.17 -15.51 2.46
C GLY A 82 -16.56 -16.33 1.32
N MET A 83 -15.29 -16.08 0.94
CA MET A 83 -14.58 -16.83 -0.09
C MET A 83 -13.90 -18.09 0.45
N GLY A 84 -13.63 -18.17 1.78
CA GLY A 84 -12.91 -19.29 2.41
C GLY A 84 -11.44 -19.39 2.00
N GLY A 85 -10.82 -20.52 2.32
CA GLY A 85 -9.49 -20.89 1.81
C GLY A 85 -8.30 -20.31 2.59
N SER A 86 -8.50 -19.61 3.73
CA SER A 86 -7.42 -19.12 4.58
C SER A 86 -7.75 -19.24 6.06
N ALA A 87 -6.77 -19.69 6.84
CA ALA A 87 -6.88 -19.74 8.31
C ALA A 87 -7.02 -18.34 8.95
N LEU A 88 -6.74 -17.26 8.24
CA LEU A 88 -6.92 -15.88 8.74
C LEU A 88 -8.37 -15.40 8.64
N THR A 89 -9.14 -15.94 7.73
CA THR A 89 -10.54 -15.54 7.48
C THR A 89 -11.55 -16.66 7.78
N ASP A 90 -11.11 -17.92 7.80
CA ASP A 90 -11.93 -19.08 8.09
C ASP A 90 -11.55 -19.69 9.45
N THR A 91 -12.48 -19.63 10.42
CA THR A 91 -12.26 -20.14 11.78
C THR A 91 -12.29 -21.67 11.87
N SER A 92 -12.69 -22.38 10.82
CA SER A 92 -12.65 -23.83 10.76
C SER A 92 -11.27 -24.39 10.41
N ILE A 93 -10.34 -23.53 9.94
CA ILE A 93 -8.98 -23.89 9.59
C ILE A 93 -8.05 -23.50 10.75
N ASP A 94 -7.36 -24.46 11.34
CA ASP A 94 -6.37 -24.22 12.39
C ASP A 94 -5.12 -23.57 11.80
N VAL A 95 -4.54 -22.64 12.56
CA VAL A 95 -3.23 -22.04 12.24
C VAL A 95 -2.15 -22.96 12.83
N PRO A 96 -1.31 -23.63 12.00
CA PRO A 96 -0.24 -24.48 12.51
C PRO A 96 0.76 -23.66 13.34
N GLU A 97 1.32 -24.27 14.40
CA GLU A 97 2.37 -23.65 15.21
C GLU A 97 3.73 -23.65 14.48
N GLU A 98 3.93 -24.54 13.51
CA GLU A 98 5.15 -24.62 12.72
C GLU A 98 4.86 -24.27 11.24
N ALA A 99 5.82 -23.56 10.62
CA ALA A 99 5.75 -23.27 9.19
C ALA A 99 5.94 -24.56 8.37
N GLY A 100 4.93 -24.92 7.57
CA GLY A 100 5.03 -26.02 6.63
C GLY A 100 5.78 -25.66 5.34
N GLU A 101 6.11 -26.66 4.52
CA GLU A 101 6.62 -26.43 3.17
C GLU A 101 5.50 -25.91 2.24
N GLY A 102 5.81 -24.93 1.37
CA GLY A 102 4.89 -24.39 0.36
C GLY A 102 4.16 -23.12 0.77
N ILE A 103 2.98 -22.89 0.17
CA ILE A 103 2.15 -21.68 0.45
C ILE A 103 1.48 -21.86 1.82
N PRO A 104 1.71 -20.94 2.78
CA PRO A 104 1.13 -21.04 4.12
C PRO A 104 -0.40 -21.03 4.11
N VAL A 105 -1.03 -21.77 5.04
CA VAL A 105 -2.49 -21.79 5.23
C VAL A 105 -3.07 -20.41 5.64
N THR A 106 -2.22 -19.50 6.06
CA THR A 106 -2.56 -18.09 6.36
C THR A 106 -2.62 -17.22 5.10
N TYR A 107 -2.26 -17.76 3.94
CA TYR A 107 -2.42 -17.04 2.68
C TYR A 107 -3.90 -16.79 2.39
N VAL A 108 -4.29 -15.54 2.26
CA VAL A 108 -5.63 -15.16 1.78
C VAL A 108 -5.55 -15.02 0.27
N PRO A 109 -6.29 -15.85 -0.50
CA PRO A 109 -6.18 -15.88 -1.95
C PRO A 109 -6.36 -14.50 -2.60
N ALA A 110 -5.38 -14.09 -3.41
CA ALA A 110 -5.36 -12.84 -4.16
C ALA A 110 -5.55 -11.55 -3.34
N ARG A 111 -5.30 -11.58 -2.03
CA ARG A 111 -5.56 -10.43 -1.13
C ARG A 111 -4.86 -9.16 -1.60
N ASN A 112 -3.56 -9.22 -1.88
CA ASN A 112 -2.81 -8.04 -2.31
C ASN A 112 -3.26 -7.56 -3.71
N THR A 113 -3.72 -8.47 -4.58
CA THR A 113 -4.32 -8.09 -5.87
C THR A 113 -5.56 -7.23 -5.68
N VAL A 114 -6.47 -7.64 -4.78
CA VAL A 114 -7.68 -6.88 -4.45
C VAL A 114 -7.34 -5.53 -3.83
N PHE A 115 -6.44 -5.51 -2.85
CA PHE A 115 -6.04 -4.30 -2.14
C PHE A 115 -5.37 -3.29 -3.06
N LEU A 116 -4.44 -3.72 -3.90
CA LEU A 116 -3.79 -2.87 -4.89
C LEU A 116 -4.77 -2.33 -5.92
N SER A 117 -5.78 -3.12 -6.33
CA SER A 117 -6.80 -2.66 -7.28
C SER A 117 -7.65 -1.53 -6.71
N LEU A 118 -8.02 -1.60 -5.42
CA LEU A 118 -8.77 -0.53 -4.75
C LEU A 118 -7.89 0.71 -4.53
N ALA A 119 -6.63 0.51 -4.16
CA ALA A 119 -5.66 1.59 -4.04
C ALA A 119 -5.41 2.29 -5.37
N LEU A 120 -5.35 1.54 -6.48
CA LEU A 120 -5.20 2.06 -7.85
C LEU A 120 -6.36 2.99 -8.22
N GLY A 121 -7.61 2.55 -7.98
CA GLY A 121 -8.78 3.38 -8.24
C GLY A 121 -8.76 4.68 -7.44
N TRP A 122 -8.37 4.61 -6.16
CA TRP A 122 -8.29 5.82 -5.33
C TRP A 122 -7.12 6.72 -5.74
N ALA A 123 -5.97 6.14 -6.09
CA ALA A 123 -4.82 6.90 -6.59
C ALA A 123 -5.17 7.68 -7.87
N GLU A 124 -5.93 7.08 -8.78
CA GLU A 124 -6.40 7.76 -9.99
C GLU A 124 -7.30 8.96 -9.67
N VAL A 125 -8.24 8.80 -8.72
CA VAL A 125 -9.12 9.89 -8.25
C VAL A 125 -8.31 11.04 -7.61
N LEU A 126 -7.28 10.71 -6.83
CA LEU A 126 -6.42 11.69 -6.16
C LEU A 126 -5.40 12.36 -7.10
N GLY A 127 -5.19 11.84 -8.30
CA GLY A 127 -4.06 12.19 -9.16
C GLY A 127 -2.71 11.78 -8.59
N ALA A 128 -2.69 10.81 -7.66
CA ALA A 128 -1.46 10.20 -7.16
C ALA A 128 -0.90 9.23 -8.20
N ARG A 129 0.44 9.16 -8.27
CA ARG A 129 1.14 8.31 -9.24
C ARG A 129 1.85 7.13 -8.59
N ASP A 130 2.10 7.22 -7.30
CA ASP A 130 2.83 6.24 -6.53
C ASP A 130 1.87 5.54 -5.56
N ILE A 131 1.90 4.20 -5.59
CA ILE A 131 1.16 3.34 -4.67
C ILE A 131 2.19 2.51 -3.92
N PHE A 132 2.18 2.58 -2.60
CA PHE A 132 3.14 1.89 -1.75
C PHE A 132 2.49 0.68 -1.08
N ILE A 133 3.26 -0.41 -1.04
CA ILE A 133 2.90 -1.66 -0.35
C ILE A 133 4.07 -2.16 0.49
N GLY A 134 3.78 -2.59 1.71
CA GLY A 134 4.77 -3.08 2.68
C GLY A 134 5.02 -4.59 2.59
N VAL A 135 5.18 -5.11 1.36
CA VAL A 135 5.54 -6.52 1.16
C VAL A 135 7.04 -6.72 1.39
N ASN A 136 7.38 -7.86 2.01
CA ASN A 136 8.74 -8.32 2.21
C ASN A 136 8.88 -9.73 1.64
N ALA A 137 9.70 -9.89 0.62
CA ALA A 137 9.92 -11.17 -0.04
C ALA A 137 11.01 -12.02 0.63
N VAL A 138 11.90 -11.41 1.42
CA VAL A 138 13.03 -12.12 2.05
C VAL A 138 12.56 -13.02 3.19
N ASP A 139 11.59 -12.54 3.99
CA ASP A 139 11.08 -13.27 5.16
C ASP A 139 9.83 -14.11 4.84
N TYR A 140 9.17 -13.86 3.70
CA TYR A 140 7.91 -14.52 3.32
C TYR A 140 7.89 -14.93 1.84
N SER A 141 8.78 -15.85 1.48
CA SER A 141 8.80 -16.42 0.13
C SER A 141 7.55 -17.24 -0.24
N GLY A 142 6.64 -17.46 0.73
CA GLY A 142 5.46 -18.31 0.56
C GLY A 142 4.25 -17.65 -0.12
N TYR A 143 4.13 -16.32 -0.09
CA TYR A 143 2.95 -15.64 -0.66
C TYR A 143 3.20 -15.23 -2.11
N PRO A 144 2.44 -15.79 -3.09
CA PRO A 144 2.62 -15.47 -4.51
C PRO A 144 2.47 -13.99 -4.81
N ASP A 145 1.56 -13.30 -4.11
CA ASP A 145 1.22 -11.88 -4.28
C ASP A 145 2.10 -10.90 -3.45
N CYS A 146 3.29 -11.39 -3.03
CA CYS A 146 4.34 -10.57 -2.44
C CYS A 146 5.62 -10.55 -3.29
N ARG A 147 5.68 -11.32 -4.37
CA ARG A 147 6.87 -11.49 -5.19
C ARG A 147 7.14 -10.28 -6.09
N PRO A 148 8.42 -9.99 -6.43
CA PRO A 148 8.78 -8.91 -7.36
C PRO A 148 8.03 -8.99 -8.69
N GLU A 149 7.93 -10.19 -9.27
CA GLU A 149 7.29 -10.42 -10.56
C GLU A 149 5.78 -10.10 -10.53
N PHE A 150 5.13 -10.33 -9.38
CA PHE A 150 3.74 -9.92 -9.18
C PHE A 150 3.62 -8.39 -9.16
N ILE A 151 4.47 -7.70 -8.40
CA ILE A 151 4.47 -6.22 -8.30
C ILE A 151 4.68 -5.59 -9.68
N GLU A 152 5.68 -6.04 -10.42
CA GLU A 152 5.97 -5.56 -11.79
C GLU A 152 4.80 -5.83 -12.76
N SER A 153 4.18 -7.01 -12.64
CA SER A 153 3.04 -7.38 -13.50
C SER A 153 1.81 -6.55 -13.16
N PHE A 154 1.57 -6.27 -11.87
CA PHE A 154 0.48 -5.40 -11.43
C PHE A 154 0.68 -3.97 -11.93
N GLU A 155 1.88 -3.42 -11.85
CA GLU A 155 2.20 -2.09 -12.39
C GLU A 155 1.92 -2.01 -13.89
N ARG A 156 2.34 -3.00 -14.66
CA ARG A 156 2.03 -3.05 -16.10
C ARG A 156 0.54 -3.09 -16.36
N MET A 157 -0.20 -3.92 -15.63
CA MET A 157 -1.66 -4.02 -15.73
C MET A 157 -2.31 -2.68 -15.37
N ALA A 158 -1.90 -2.05 -14.29
CA ALA A 158 -2.42 -0.75 -13.85
C ALA A 158 -2.30 0.33 -14.93
N ASN A 159 -1.16 0.37 -15.63
CA ASN A 159 -0.90 1.31 -16.69
C ASN A 159 -1.66 1.02 -18.00
N LEU A 160 -2.11 -0.20 -18.19
CA LEU A 160 -2.97 -0.58 -19.33
C LEU A 160 -4.46 -0.37 -19.02
N ALA A 161 -4.86 -0.49 -17.76
CA ALA A 161 -6.26 -0.56 -17.33
C ALA A 161 -6.84 0.77 -16.86
N THR A 162 -6.05 1.83 -16.79
CA THR A 162 -6.47 3.12 -16.24
C THR A 162 -6.37 4.23 -17.29
N LYS A 163 -7.24 5.25 -17.14
CA LYS A 163 -7.18 6.46 -17.96
C LYS A 163 -5.83 7.14 -17.84
N ALA A 164 -5.35 7.33 -16.61
CA ALA A 164 -4.05 7.97 -16.34
C ALA A 164 -2.89 7.22 -17.00
N GLY A 165 -2.89 5.89 -16.96
CA GLY A 165 -1.88 5.06 -17.62
C GLY A 165 -1.88 5.23 -19.13
N VAL A 166 -3.05 5.16 -19.77
CA VAL A 166 -3.21 5.31 -21.23
C VAL A 166 -2.84 6.71 -21.70
N GLU A 167 -3.09 7.73 -20.91
CA GLU A 167 -2.74 9.14 -21.20
C GLU A 167 -1.25 9.48 -20.92
N GLY A 168 -0.41 8.47 -20.62
CA GLY A 168 1.03 8.66 -20.39
C GLY A 168 1.38 9.16 -18.97
N ASN A 169 0.40 9.14 -18.07
CA ASN A 169 0.55 9.55 -16.68
C ASN A 169 0.60 8.32 -15.75
N GLY A 170 1.46 7.38 -16.05
CA GLY A 170 1.49 6.05 -15.45
C GLY A 170 1.67 6.00 -13.95
N PHE A 171 1.23 4.87 -13.38
CA PHE A 171 1.41 4.53 -11.96
C PHE A 171 2.71 3.77 -11.74
N ARG A 172 3.24 3.88 -10.53
CA ARG A 172 4.36 3.08 -10.02
C ARG A 172 3.93 2.39 -8.75
N ILE A 173 4.25 1.10 -8.65
CA ILE A 173 4.02 0.32 -7.44
C ILE A 173 5.34 0.23 -6.68
N GLN A 174 5.39 0.89 -5.53
CA GLN A 174 6.57 1.00 -4.69
C GLN A 174 6.53 -0.07 -3.59
N ALA A 175 7.50 -0.95 -3.56
CA ALA A 175 7.68 -1.97 -2.53
C ALA A 175 9.06 -1.82 -1.85
N PRO A 176 9.27 -0.76 -1.05
CA PRO A 176 10.61 -0.39 -0.57
C PRO A 176 11.24 -1.41 0.37
N LEU A 177 10.44 -2.27 0.99
CA LEU A 177 10.92 -3.28 1.93
C LEU A 177 11.19 -4.64 1.26
N GLN A 178 10.94 -4.78 -0.04
CA GLN A 178 10.88 -6.08 -0.73
C GLN A 178 12.17 -6.89 -0.60
N ASN A 179 13.32 -6.23 -0.55
CA ASN A 179 14.64 -6.85 -0.47
C ASN A 179 15.33 -6.66 0.89
N LEU A 180 14.60 -6.19 1.91
CA LEU A 180 15.13 -5.95 3.24
C LEU A 180 14.81 -7.11 4.18
N SER A 181 15.77 -7.48 5.02
CA SER A 181 15.53 -8.38 6.15
C SER A 181 14.80 -7.65 7.29
N LYS A 182 14.16 -8.39 8.19
CA LYS A 182 13.50 -7.81 9.38
C LYS A 182 14.45 -6.92 10.20
N ALA A 183 15.72 -7.33 10.34
CA ALA A 183 16.73 -6.54 11.06
C ALA A 183 17.07 -5.21 10.37
N GLN A 184 16.81 -5.07 9.07
CA GLN A 184 17.02 -3.84 8.32
C GLN A 184 15.77 -2.94 8.32
N ILE A 185 14.60 -3.50 8.63
CA ILE A 185 13.33 -2.78 8.69
C ILE A 185 13.14 -2.14 10.08
N VAL A 186 13.70 -2.73 11.14
CA VAL A 186 13.72 -2.22 12.52
C VAL A 186 14.92 -1.31 12.70
#